data_136a8fdcddcfa6db0a5a3157f0fd503b
#
_entry.id   136a8fdcddcfa6db0a5a3157f0fd503b
#
_cell.length_a   1.000
_cell.length_b   1.000
_cell.length_c   1.000
_cell.angle_alpha   90.00
_cell.angle_beta   90.00
_cell.angle_gamma   90.00
#
_symmetry.space_group_name_H-M   'P 1'
#
loop_
_entity.id
_entity.type
_entity.pdbx_description
1 polymer ?
#
loop_
_entity_poly.entity_id
_entity_poly.type
_entity_poly.pdbx_seq_one_letter_code
_entity_poly.pdbx_strand_id
1 'polypeptide(L)'
;MTRTKTAKRLATATVYGGGSVALGGAALFALLREEARAARRKVEARTSKDDPPSGDGVYGRGKGKPLVFTVLGDSSAVGLGADRAAETPGVLIAAALTELAERPVRLVCVAVTGAESRELAEQVDRALAEHPDVALIMIGANDVTTLTKPATAVRHLENAVRRLIDAGCEVVVGTCPDLGTIRPIAQPLRTFARRWSRQLAAAQTIAVVEAGGRTVSLGSVLGPAFASDRSMFSIDEFHPSAVGYAQAAAILLPSVADAVGVWPATADRGVRPIRRGTVRPMAEAAVRAANRTGTEVQPTDARGTDAGPRGPWVLLRRRKPTDLPTPEQMEESAEASAVG
;
A
#
# COMPACT_ATOMS: atom_id res chain seq x y z
N MET A 1 24.32 -15.09 59.29
CA MET A 1 22.98 -15.64 58.86
C MET A 1 22.12 -14.66 58.04
N THR A 2 22.64 -13.59 57.51
CA THR A 2 21.84 -12.50 56.86
C THR A 2 21.80 -12.56 55.34
N ARG A 3 22.81 -13.11 54.66
CA ARG A 3 22.91 -13.15 53.19
C ARG A 3 21.95 -14.15 52.52
N THR A 4 21.65 -15.29 53.15
CA THR A 4 20.73 -16.30 52.64
C THR A 4 19.27 -15.90 52.65
N LYS A 5 18.83 -15.05 53.59
CA LYS A 5 17.45 -14.53 53.66
C LYS A 5 17.18 -13.49 52.60
N THR A 6 18.17 -12.67 52.23
CA THR A 6 18.04 -11.63 51.18
C THR A 6 18.00 -12.29 49.81
N ALA A 7 18.81 -13.32 49.51
CA ALA A 7 18.79 -14.04 48.25
C ALA A 7 17.46 -14.77 48.01
N LYS A 8 16.87 -15.41 49.06
CA LYS A 8 15.56 -16.04 48.97
C LYS A 8 14.45 -15.03 48.71
N ARG A 9 14.46 -13.85 49.33
CA ARG A 9 13.48 -12.80 49.08
C ARG A 9 13.54 -12.20 47.68
N LEU A 10 14.75 -12.01 47.12
CA LEU A 10 14.97 -11.58 45.76
C LEU A 10 14.48 -12.65 44.75
N ALA A 11 14.84 -13.94 44.97
CA ALA A 11 14.35 -15.02 44.13
C ALA A 11 12.83 -15.17 44.14
N THR A 12 12.22 -15.03 45.32
CA THR A 12 10.73 -15.06 45.45
C THR A 12 10.08 -13.87 44.78
N ALA A 13 10.65 -12.66 44.90
CA ALA A 13 10.14 -11.46 44.22
C ALA A 13 10.27 -11.57 42.70
N THR A 14 11.35 -12.19 42.19
CA THR A 14 11.53 -12.41 40.74
C THR A 14 10.56 -13.46 40.18
N VAL A 15 10.27 -14.52 40.94
CA VAL A 15 9.30 -15.55 40.53
C VAL A 15 7.87 -15.02 40.55
N TYR A 16 7.49 -14.29 41.60
CA TYR A 16 6.13 -13.72 41.69
C TYR A 16 5.97 -12.47 40.83
N GLY A 17 6.99 -11.63 40.67
CA GLY A 17 6.97 -10.46 39.82
C GLY A 17 6.97 -10.82 38.33
N GLY A 18 7.81 -11.78 37.92
CA GLY A 18 7.85 -12.27 36.54
C GLY A 18 6.59 -13.04 36.13
N GLY A 19 6.04 -13.85 37.04
CA GLY A 19 4.79 -14.58 36.82
C GLY A 19 3.57 -13.67 36.67
N SER A 20 3.44 -12.62 37.49
CA SER A 20 2.34 -11.68 37.38
C SER A 20 2.39 -10.82 36.11
N VAL A 21 3.59 -10.42 35.67
CA VAL A 21 3.74 -9.71 34.38
C VAL A 21 3.42 -10.61 33.18
N ALA A 22 3.86 -11.87 33.22
CA ALA A 22 3.54 -12.84 32.17
C ALA A 22 2.05 -13.18 32.12
N LEU A 23 1.39 -13.38 33.27
CA LEU A 23 -0.04 -13.63 33.36
C LEU A 23 -0.85 -12.40 32.93
N GLY A 24 -0.46 -11.21 33.34
CA GLY A 24 -1.08 -9.97 32.89
C GLY A 24 -0.96 -9.73 31.39
N GLY A 25 0.20 -10.04 30.82
CA GLY A 25 0.44 -9.97 29.37
C GLY A 25 -0.42 -10.97 28.58
N ALA A 26 -0.51 -12.22 29.06
CA ALA A 26 -1.35 -13.25 28.44
C ALA A 26 -2.84 -12.91 28.53
N ALA A 27 -3.31 -12.41 29.68
CA ALA A 27 -4.69 -11.98 29.85
C ALA A 27 -5.05 -10.80 28.95
N LEU A 28 -4.17 -9.80 28.84
CA LEU A 28 -4.35 -8.66 27.93
C LEU A 28 -4.39 -9.14 26.47
N PHE A 29 -3.49 -10.03 26.07
CA PHE A 29 -3.47 -10.59 24.70
C PHE A 29 -4.76 -11.35 24.39
N ALA A 30 -5.25 -12.18 25.34
CA ALA A 30 -6.50 -12.89 25.19
C ALA A 30 -7.69 -11.93 25.06
N LEU A 31 -7.74 -10.87 25.87
CA LEU A 31 -8.76 -9.83 25.79
C LEU A 31 -8.75 -9.15 24.42
N LEU A 32 -7.59 -8.67 23.97
CA LEU A 32 -7.47 -8.01 22.66
C LEU A 32 -7.89 -8.93 21.51
N ARG A 33 -7.56 -10.21 21.61
CA ARG A 33 -7.96 -11.22 20.62
C ARG A 33 -9.46 -11.43 20.57
N GLU A 34 -10.12 -11.48 21.73
CA GLU A 34 -11.59 -11.61 21.80
C GLU A 34 -12.30 -10.33 21.34
N GLU A 35 -11.78 -9.16 21.67
CA GLU A 35 -12.29 -7.88 21.15
C GLU A 35 -12.15 -7.81 19.62
N ALA A 36 -11.01 -8.25 19.06
CA ALA A 36 -10.79 -8.32 17.62
C ALA A 36 -11.80 -9.25 16.92
N ARG A 37 -12.04 -10.44 17.52
CA ARG A 37 -13.05 -11.38 17.02
C ARG A 37 -14.47 -10.80 17.10
N ALA A 38 -14.80 -10.11 18.18
CA ALA A 38 -16.09 -9.49 18.35
C ALA A 38 -16.30 -8.34 17.34
N ALA A 39 -15.28 -7.52 17.10
CA ALA A 39 -15.31 -6.48 16.08
C ALA A 39 -15.50 -7.08 14.67
N ARG A 40 -14.73 -8.12 14.33
CA ARG A 40 -14.86 -8.84 13.06
C ARG A 40 -16.27 -9.38 12.85
N ARG A 41 -16.86 -10.07 13.84
CA ARG A 41 -18.26 -10.56 13.76
C ARG A 41 -19.27 -9.45 13.54
N LYS A 42 -19.07 -8.27 14.14
CA LYS A 42 -19.96 -7.10 13.92
C LYS A 42 -19.86 -6.57 12.51
N VAL A 43 -18.65 -6.51 11.94
CA VAL A 43 -18.41 -6.09 10.56
C VAL A 43 -19.05 -7.12 9.62
N GLU A 44 -18.70 -8.41 9.74
CA GLU A 44 -19.21 -9.49 8.90
C GLU A 44 -20.75 -9.58 8.91
N ALA A 45 -21.40 -9.31 10.07
CA ALA A 45 -22.87 -9.30 10.18
C ALA A 45 -23.54 -8.14 9.42
N ARG A 46 -22.79 -7.10 9.06
CA ARG A 46 -23.29 -5.91 8.35
C ARG A 46 -22.77 -5.80 6.92
N THR A 47 -21.68 -6.51 6.62
CA THR A 47 -21.10 -6.55 5.27
C THR A 47 -22.04 -7.34 4.35
N SER A 48 -22.23 -6.88 3.13
CA SER A 48 -22.92 -7.65 2.10
C SER A 48 -22.27 -9.01 1.95
N LYS A 49 -23.09 -10.04 1.76
CA LYS A 49 -22.61 -11.40 1.47
C LYS A 49 -22.29 -11.58 -0.02
N ASP A 50 -22.70 -10.64 -0.83
CA ASP A 50 -22.41 -10.64 -2.25
C ASP A 50 -20.97 -10.23 -2.47
N ASP A 51 -20.32 -10.85 -3.43
CA ASP A 51 -18.98 -10.43 -3.86
C ASP A 51 -19.05 -8.99 -4.38
N PRO A 52 -17.99 -8.18 -4.12
CA PRO A 52 -17.90 -6.86 -4.70
C PRO A 52 -18.05 -6.91 -6.22
N PRO A 53 -18.70 -5.92 -6.83
CA PRO A 53 -18.91 -5.93 -8.27
C PRO A 53 -17.56 -5.91 -8.99
N SER A 54 -17.33 -6.89 -9.87
CA SER A 54 -16.10 -6.96 -10.68
C SER A 54 -16.03 -5.76 -11.62
N GLY A 55 -14.86 -5.11 -11.61
CA GLY A 55 -14.55 -4.02 -12.51
C GLY A 55 -13.55 -4.40 -13.61
N ASP A 56 -13.23 -5.67 -13.74
CA ASP A 56 -12.28 -6.14 -14.76
C ASP A 56 -12.77 -5.83 -16.17
N GLY A 57 -11.86 -5.30 -17.00
CA GLY A 57 -12.21 -4.94 -18.34
C GLY A 57 -11.28 -3.90 -18.97
N VAL A 58 -11.64 -3.46 -20.17
CA VAL A 58 -10.91 -2.42 -20.90
C VAL A 58 -11.69 -1.11 -20.83
N TYR A 59 -11.04 -0.09 -20.33
CA TYR A 59 -11.56 1.26 -20.17
C TYR A 59 -10.99 2.19 -21.23
N GLY A 60 -11.80 3.16 -21.65
CA GLY A 60 -11.41 4.15 -22.65
C GLY A 60 -11.49 3.65 -24.09
N ARG A 61 -11.46 4.62 -25.02
CA ARG A 61 -11.48 4.40 -26.46
C ARG A 61 -10.23 5.04 -27.07
N GLY A 62 -9.26 4.24 -27.44
CA GLY A 62 -8.02 4.73 -28.02
C GLY A 62 -7.41 3.72 -28.97
N LYS A 63 -6.37 4.14 -29.70
CA LYS A 63 -5.58 3.28 -30.56
C LYS A 63 -4.35 2.79 -29.81
N GLY A 64 -3.95 1.56 -30.05
CA GLY A 64 -2.73 0.97 -29.48
C GLY A 64 -2.99 -0.11 -28.43
N LYS A 65 -1.90 -0.68 -27.95
CA LYS A 65 -1.94 -1.72 -26.90
C LYS A 65 -2.43 -1.10 -25.59
N PRO A 66 -3.44 -1.67 -24.94
CA PRO A 66 -3.88 -1.20 -23.64
C PRO A 66 -2.75 -1.19 -22.60
N LEU A 67 -2.74 -0.18 -21.74
CA LEU A 67 -1.94 -0.20 -20.52
C LEU A 67 -2.57 -1.21 -19.57
N VAL A 68 -1.79 -2.16 -19.08
CA VAL A 68 -2.28 -3.19 -18.15
C VAL A 68 -2.07 -2.71 -16.72
N PHE A 69 -3.18 -2.38 -16.06
CA PHE A 69 -3.23 -1.96 -14.67
C PHE A 69 -3.79 -3.07 -13.81
N THR A 70 -3.00 -3.57 -12.86
CA THR A 70 -3.40 -4.68 -11.99
C THR A 70 -3.53 -4.20 -10.54
N VAL A 71 -4.59 -4.68 -9.87
CA VAL A 71 -4.87 -4.36 -8.47
C VAL A 71 -4.76 -5.63 -7.63
N LEU A 72 -3.93 -5.56 -6.58
CA LEU A 72 -3.68 -6.62 -5.63
C LEU A 72 -4.02 -6.14 -4.21
N GLY A 73 -4.30 -7.06 -3.33
CA GLY A 73 -4.50 -6.73 -1.92
C GLY A 73 -5.67 -7.43 -1.26
N ASP A 74 -6.33 -6.72 -0.36
CA ASP A 74 -7.44 -7.21 0.45
C ASP A 74 -8.80 -6.68 -0.03
N SER A 75 -9.81 -6.73 0.84
CA SER A 75 -11.17 -6.25 0.56
C SER A 75 -11.23 -4.79 0.11
N SER A 76 -10.32 -3.94 0.59
CA SER A 76 -10.27 -2.53 0.18
C SER A 76 -9.74 -2.36 -1.25
N ALA A 77 -8.88 -3.25 -1.70
CA ALA A 77 -8.40 -3.30 -3.08
C ALA A 77 -9.48 -3.83 -4.05
N VAL A 78 -10.26 -4.82 -3.61
CA VAL A 78 -11.42 -5.33 -4.36
C VAL A 78 -12.52 -4.27 -4.49
N GLY A 79 -12.68 -3.39 -3.49
CA GLY A 79 -13.74 -2.39 -3.45
C GLY A 79 -14.96 -2.81 -2.63
N LEU A 80 -14.77 -3.68 -1.61
CA LEU A 80 -15.85 -4.12 -0.74
C LEU A 80 -16.48 -2.93 -0.01
N GLY A 81 -17.81 -2.79 -0.11
CA GLY A 81 -18.55 -1.64 0.39
C GLY A 81 -18.97 -0.64 -0.69
N ALA A 82 -18.53 -0.83 -1.95
CA ALA A 82 -19.07 -0.16 -3.12
C ALA A 82 -20.28 -0.94 -3.65
N ASP A 83 -21.33 -0.22 -4.07
CA ASP A 83 -22.53 -0.83 -4.64
C ASP A 83 -22.37 -1.15 -6.12
N ARG A 84 -21.48 -0.46 -6.80
CA ARG A 84 -21.26 -0.56 -8.25
C ARG A 84 -19.78 -0.68 -8.60
N ALA A 85 -19.46 -1.40 -9.66
CA ALA A 85 -18.09 -1.54 -10.16
C ALA A 85 -17.41 -0.18 -10.40
N ALA A 86 -18.14 0.81 -10.93
CA ALA A 86 -17.64 2.15 -11.18
C ALA A 86 -17.18 2.92 -9.91
N GLU A 87 -17.52 2.44 -8.74
CA GLU A 87 -17.17 3.04 -7.44
C GLU A 87 -15.97 2.38 -6.78
N THR A 88 -15.48 1.26 -7.34
CA THR A 88 -14.30 0.57 -6.81
C THR A 88 -13.02 1.34 -7.11
N PRO A 89 -12.00 1.27 -6.25
CA PRO A 89 -10.76 2.04 -6.44
C PRO A 89 -10.04 1.67 -7.74
N GLY A 90 -10.10 0.40 -8.15
CA GLY A 90 -9.51 -0.06 -9.41
C GLY A 90 -10.13 0.61 -10.63
N VAL A 91 -11.46 0.65 -10.71
CA VAL A 91 -12.19 1.26 -11.82
C VAL A 91 -12.00 2.77 -11.84
N LEU A 92 -12.10 3.44 -10.69
CA LEU A 92 -11.89 4.88 -10.58
C LEU A 92 -10.51 5.29 -11.11
N ILE A 93 -9.46 4.54 -10.74
CA ILE A 93 -8.10 4.80 -11.21
C ILE A 93 -7.96 4.43 -12.69
N ALA A 94 -8.48 3.28 -13.13
CA ALA A 94 -8.40 2.87 -14.54
C ALA A 94 -9.09 3.87 -15.47
N ALA A 95 -10.28 4.35 -15.11
CA ALA A 95 -11.00 5.38 -15.87
C ALA A 95 -10.20 6.68 -15.97
N ALA A 96 -9.64 7.17 -14.87
CA ALA A 96 -8.82 8.38 -14.88
C ALA A 96 -7.49 8.19 -15.65
N LEU A 97 -6.88 7.00 -15.59
CA LEU A 97 -5.68 6.69 -16.35
C LEU A 97 -5.92 6.72 -17.86
N THR A 98 -7.11 6.36 -18.35
CA THR A 98 -7.41 6.44 -19.80
C THR A 98 -7.35 7.88 -20.31
N GLU A 99 -7.84 8.82 -19.52
CA GLU A 99 -7.83 10.24 -19.87
C GLU A 99 -6.40 10.79 -19.86
N LEU A 100 -5.58 10.39 -18.86
CA LEU A 100 -4.20 10.87 -18.72
C LEU A 100 -3.27 10.23 -19.75
N ALA A 101 -3.48 8.97 -20.08
CA ALA A 101 -2.61 8.22 -20.99
C ALA A 101 -3.03 8.34 -22.46
N GLU A 102 -4.22 8.89 -22.74
CA GLU A 102 -4.84 8.99 -24.08
C GLU A 102 -4.86 7.63 -24.83
N ARG A 103 -4.92 6.53 -24.08
CA ARG A 103 -4.97 5.15 -24.59
C ARG A 103 -5.82 4.26 -23.69
N PRO A 104 -6.32 3.09 -24.23
CA PRO A 104 -7.08 2.17 -23.40
C PRO A 104 -6.27 1.67 -22.20
N VAL A 105 -6.98 1.42 -21.09
CA VAL A 105 -6.42 0.79 -19.88
C VAL A 105 -7.17 -0.52 -19.63
N ARG A 106 -6.46 -1.63 -19.53
CA ARG A 106 -7.01 -2.92 -19.13
C ARG A 106 -6.81 -3.09 -17.63
N LEU A 107 -7.90 -3.05 -16.88
CA LEU A 107 -7.93 -3.33 -15.45
C LEU A 107 -8.06 -4.84 -15.22
N VAL A 108 -7.23 -5.35 -14.32
CA VAL A 108 -7.30 -6.71 -13.79
C VAL A 108 -7.18 -6.67 -12.28
N CYS A 109 -8.23 -7.07 -11.56
CA CYS A 109 -8.22 -7.15 -10.11
C CYS A 109 -8.00 -8.59 -9.66
N VAL A 110 -6.84 -8.86 -9.04
CA VAL A 110 -6.51 -10.17 -8.47
C VAL A 110 -6.54 -10.15 -6.94
N ALA A 111 -6.99 -9.04 -6.35
CA ALA A 111 -7.17 -8.90 -4.91
C ALA A 111 -8.20 -9.91 -4.37
N VAL A 112 -8.09 -10.24 -3.09
CA VAL A 112 -8.95 -11.22 -2.43
C VAL A 112 -9.47 -10.64 -1.12
N THR A 113 -10.78 -10.64 -0.94
CA THR A 113 -11.42 -10.22 0.31
C THR A 113 -10.88 -11.03 1.49
N GLY A 114 -10.45 -10.33 2.55
CA GLY A 114 -9.92 -10.98 3.75
C GLY A 114 -8.43 -11.36 3.68
N ALA A 115 -7.75 -11.14 2.55
CA ALA A 115 -6.36 -11.49 2.38
C ALA A 115 -5.43 -10.77 3.39
N GLU A 116 -4.47 -11.51 3.91
CA GLU A 116 -3.31 -10.98 4.61
C GLU A 116 -2.11 -10.87 3.64
N SER A 117 -1.05 -10.22 4.08
CA SER A 117 0.15 -10.05 3.24
C SER A 117 0.75 -11.38 2.73
N ARG A 118 0.53 -12.50 3.43
CA ARG A 118 1.02 -13.81 3.01
C ARG A 118 0.36 -14.32 1.73
N GLU A 119 -0.91 -13.94 1.46
CA GLU A 119 -1.65 -14.33 0.26
C GLU A 119 -1.24 -13.52 -0.98
N LEU A 120 -0.40 -12.49 -0.85
CA LEU A 120 0.13 -11.75 -2.00
C LEU A 120 0.93 -12.62 -2.97
N ALA A 121 1.54 -13.72 -2.50
CA ALA A 121 2.33 -14.61 -3.38
C ALA A 121 1.49 -15.16 -4.53
N GLU A 122 0.29 -15.69 -4.24
CA GLU A 122 -0.64 -16.23 -5.24
C GLU A 122 -1.27 -15.13 -6.10
N GLN A 123 -1.51 -13.95 -5.51
CA GLN A 123 -2.01 -12.80 -6.25
C GLN A 123 -0.98 -12.31 -7.29
N VAL A 124 0.31 -12.30 -6.91
CA VAL A 124 1.41 -11.95 -7.82
C VAL A 124 1.53 -12.96 -8.96
N ASP A 125 1.36 -14.27 -8.71
CA ASP A 125 1.37 -15.29 -9.76
C ASP A 125 0.29 -15.00 -10.80
N ARG A 126 -0.93 -14.67 -10.36
CA ARG A 126 -2.04 -14.30 -11.23
C ARG A 126 -1.80 -12.98 -11.96
N ALA A 127 -1.26 -11.98 -11.25
CA ALA A 127 -0.95 -10.68 -11.84
C ALA A 127 0.11 -10.78 -12.95
N LEU A 128 1.18 -11.54 -12.72
CA LEU A 128 2.26 -11.71 -13.68
C LEU A 128 1.84 -12.40 -14.97
N ALA A 129 0.84 -13.30 -14.92
CA ALA A 129 0.26 -13.94 -16.10
C ALA A 129 -0.39 -12.92 -17.06
N GLU A 130 -0.79 -11.76 -16.53
CA GLU A 130 -1.43 -10.68 -17.30
C GLU A 130 -0.43 -9.64 -17.85
N HIS A 131 0.87 -9.80 -17.55
CA HIS A 131 1.95 -8.91 -17.97
C HIS A 131 1.67 -7.42 -17.62
N PRO A 132 1.52 -7.07 -16.33
CA PRO A 132 1.12 -5.72 -15.92
C PRO A 132 2.22 -4.67 -16.20
N ASP A 133 1.79 -3.51 -16.71
CA ASP A 133 2.64 -2.32 -16.81
C ASP A 133 2.78 -1.64 -15.44
N VAL A 134 1.68 -1.62 -14.65
CA VAL A 134 1.65 -1.07 -13.29
C VAL A 134 0.74 -1.89 -12.39
N ALA A 135 1.18 -2.08 -11.14
CA ALA A 135 0.43 -2.74 -10.07
C ALA A 135 0.18 -1.78 -8.90
N LEU A 136 -1.06 -1.77 -8.43
CA LEU A 136 -1.44 -1.15 -7.17
C LEU A 136 -1.67 -2.24 -6.12
N ILE A 137 -0.99 -2.13 -4.98
CA ILE A 137 -1.19 -3.04 -3.85
C ILE A 137 -1.81 -2.27 -2.68
N MET A 138 -2.92 -2.76 -2.14
CA MET A 138 -3.55 -2.23 -0.93
C MET A 138 -3.76 -3.39 0.05
N ILE A 139 -2.93 -3.44 1.13
CA ILE A 139 -2.87 -4.59 2.04
C ILE A 139 -2.42 -4.16 3.44
N GLY A 140 -2.86 -4.90 4.46
CA GLY A 140 -2.34 -4.77 5.82
C GLY A 140 -3.41 -4.64 6.90
N ALA A 141 -4.65 -4.30 6.56
CA ALA A 141 -5.74 -4.21 7.53
C ALA A 141 -5.99 -5.57 8.21
N ASN A 142 -6.00 -6.64 7.44
CA ASN A 142 -6.18 -8.00 7.97
C ASN A 142 -4.97 -8.44 8.80
N ASP A 143 -3.74 -8.15 8.41
CA ASP A 143 -2.55 -8.44 9.22
C ASP A 143 -2.65 -7.82 10.62
N VAL A 144 -3.19 -6.59 10.73
CA VAL A 144 -3.41 -5.94 12.03
C VAL A 144 -4.52 -6.65 12.82
N THR A 145 -5.65 -6.99 12.19
CA THR A 145 -6.79 -7.61 12.88
C THR A 145 -6.55 -9.06 13.28
N THR A 146 -5.66 -9.77 12.59
CA THR A 146 -5.19 -11.13 12.94
C THR A 146 -3.99 -11.13 13.88
N LEU A 147 -3.45 -9.95 14.20
CA LEU A 147 -2.27 -9.76 15.03
C LEU A 147 -1.01 -10.39 14.41
N THR A 148 -0.94 -10.40 13.08
CA THR A 148 0.27 -10.83 12.35
C THR A 148 1.42 -9.89 12.66
N LYS A 149 2.59 -10.43 12.98
CA LYS A 149 3.78 -9.62 13.30
C LYS A 149 4.16 -8.73 12.12
N PRO A 150 4.36 -7.42 12.31
CA PRO A 150 4.69 -6.49 11.22
C PRO A 150 5.87 -6.96 10.35
N ALA A 151 6.93 -7.50 10.97
CA ALA A 151 8.08 -8.02 10.24
C ALA A 151 7.75 -9.21 9.32
N THR A 152 6.72 -10.00 9.64
CA THR A 152 6.27 -11.11 8.79
C THR A 152 5.44 -10.58 7.64
N ALA A 153 4.46 -9.72 7.90
CA ALA A 153 3.64 -9.09 6.86
C ALA A 153 4.50 -8.32 5.84
N VAL A 154 5.45 -7.53 6.34
CA VAL A 154 6.36 -6.73 5.50
C VAL A 154 7.24 -7.60 4.60
N ARG A 155 7.75 -8.74 5.07
CA ARG A 155 8.55 -9.65 4.24
C ARG A 155 7.75 -10.21 3.05
N HIS A 156 6.48 -10.53 3.27
CA HIS A 156 5.60 -11.00 2.19
C HIS A 156 5.33 -9.89 1.17
N LEU A 157 5.06 -8.67 1.64
CA LEU A 157 4.87 -7.51 0.78
C LEU A 157 6.15 -7.19 -0.01
N GLU A 158 7.32 -7.17 0.64
CA GLU A 158 8.61 -6.92 -0.01
C GLU A 158 8.89 -7.94 -1.13
N ASN A 159 8.63 -9.21 -0.86
CA ASN A 159 8.77 -10.27 -1.87
C ASN A 159 7.84 -10.04 -3.07
N ALA A 160 6.57 -9.71 -2.81
CA ALA A 160 5.60 -9.40 -3.85
C ALA A 160 6.06 -8.22 -4.73
N VAL A 161 6.50 -7.13 -4.09
CA VAL A 161 7.00 -5.94 -4.79
C VAL A 161 8.22 -6.27 -5.65
N ARG A 162 9.21 -7.01 -5.10
CA ARG A 162 10.40 -7.41 -5.86
C ARG A 162 10.05 -8.23 -7.10
N ARG A 163 9.17 -9.22 -6.94
CA ARG A 163 8.75 -10.10 -8.06
C ARG A 163 8.08 -9.31 -9.19
N LEU A 164 7.21 -8.37 -8.85
CA LEU A 164 6.57 -7.50 -9.85
C LEU A 164 7.59 -6.59 -10.54
N ILE A 165 8.49 -5.98 -9.78
CA ILE A 165 9.53 -5.09 -10.32
C ILE A 165 10.52 -5.85 -11.21
N ASP A 166 10.93 -7.06 -10.80
CA ASP A 166 11.83 -7.92 -11.59
C ASP A 166 11.20 -8.34 -12.92
N ALA A 167 9.88 -8.44 -12.98
CA ALA A 167 9.11 -8.67 -14.21
C ALA A 167 8.89 -7.40 -15.07
N GLY A 168 9.40 -6.25 -14.64
CA GLY A 168 9.27 -4.99 -15.40
C GLY A 168 8.03 -4.17 -15.06
N CYS A 169 7.23 -4.58 -14.08
CA CYS A 169 6.04 -3.87 -13.63
C CYS A 169 6.39 -2.72 -12.68
N GLU A 170 5.82 -1.54 -12.89
CA GLU A 170 5.86 -0.46 -11.89
C GLU A 170 4.95 -0.79 -10.70
N VAL A 171 5.38 -0.49 -9.47
CA VAL A 171 4.61 -0.85 -8.28
C VAL A 171 4.34 0.36 -7.40
N VAL A 172 3.06 0.56 -7.10
CA VAL A 172 2.58 1.55 -6.12
C VAL A 172 1.88 0.82 -4.99
N VAL A 173 2.23 1.13 -3.75
CA VAL A 173 1.62 0.54 -2.55
C VAL A 173 0.89 1.62 -1.76
N GLY A 174 -0.42 1.48 -1.63
CA GLY A 174 -1.19 2.16 -0.60
C GLY A 174 -0.92 1.49 0.75
N THR A 175 -0.23 2.20 1.67
CA THR A 175 0.16 1.60 2.94
C THR A 175 -1.03 1.34 3.86
N CYS A 176 -0.87 0.46 4.84
CA CYS A 176 -1.90 0.09 5.81
C CYS A 176 -2.64 1.30 6.37
N PRO A 177 -3.98 1.33 6.31
CA PRO A 177 -4.78 2.42 6.85
C PRO A 177 -4.74 2.49 8.39
N ASP A 178 -5.01 3.66 8.98
CA ASP A 178 -5.10 3.83 10.43
C ASP A 178 -6.39 3.20 10.99
N LEU A 179 -6.30 1.95 11.45
CA LEU A 179 -7.44 1.23 12.02
C LEU A 179 -7.97 1.83 13.33
N GLY A 180 -7.27 2.79 13.92
CA GLY A 180 -7.76 3.55 15.07
C GLY A 180 -8.93 4.49 14.75
N THR A 181 -9.27 4.68 13.47
CA THR A 181 -10.43 5.47 13.02
C THR A 181 -11.70 4.64 12.92
N ILE A 182 -11.57 3.32 12.93
CA ILE A 182 -12.65 2.37 12.76
C ILE A 182 -13.49 2.29 14.04
N ARG A 183 -14.76 2.67 13.95
CA ARG A 183 -15.67 2.78 15.10
C ARG A 183 -16.10 1.46 15.74
N PRO A 184 -16.37 0.39 14.99
CA PRO A 184 -16.69 -0.92 15.57
C PRO A 184 -15.63 -1.48 16.51
N ILE A 185 -14.38 -0.99 16.41
CA ILE A 185 -13.31 -1.42 17.31
C ILE A 185 -13.42 -0.67 18.64
N ALA A 186 -13.67 -1.39 19.75
CA ALA A 186 -13.77 -0.84 21.08
C ALA A 186 -12.38 -0.48 21.68
N GLN A 187 -12.38 0.25 22.80
CA GLN A 187 -11.18 0.42 23.63
C GLN A 187 -11.03 -0.81 24.54
N PRO A 188 -9.80 -1.28 24.79
CA PRO A 188 -8.49 -0.69 24.43
C PRO A 188 -7.98 -1.08 23.04
N LEU A 189 -8.61 -2.03 22.35
CA LEU A 189 -8.16 -2.57 21.05
C LEU A 189 -7.97 -1.46 20.01
N ARG A 190 -8.83 -0.43 20.00
CA ARG A 190 -8.72 0.70 19.05
C ARG A 190 -7.38 1.44 19.16
N THR A 191 -6.92 1.71 20.38
CA THR A 191 -5.62 2.36 20.60
C THR A 191 -4.47 1.47 20.16
N PHE A 192 -4.59 0.17 20.41
CA PHE A 192 -3.61 -0.82 19.98
C PHE A 192 -3.57 -0.96 18.45
N ALA A 193 -4.73 -1.08 17.81
CA ALA A 193 -4.87 -1.16 16.35
C ALA A 193 -4.29 0.08 15.66
N ARG A 194 -4.55 1.29 16.19
CA ARG A 194 -3.94 2.54 15.71
C ARG A 194 -2.42 2.50 15.74
N ARG A 195 -1.84 2.08 16.86
CA ARG A 195 -0.39 2.03 16.99
C ARG A 195 0.21 0.98 16.05
N TRP A 196 -0.42 -0.17 15.96
CA TRP A 196 0.06 -1.28 15.16
C TRP A 196 -0.05 -0.98 13.66
N SER A 197 -1.18 -0.47 13.17
CA SER A 197 -1.34 -0.08 11.77
C SER A 197 -0.34 0.99 11.33
N ARG A 198 -0.05 1.99 12.18
CA ARG A 198 0.98 3.00 11.88
C ARG A 198 2.40 2.43 11.86
N GLN A 199 2.72 1.49 12.76
CA GLN A 199 4.01 0.79 12.73
C GLN A 199 4.14 -0.05 11.47
N LEU A 200 3.07 -0.77 11.08
CA LEU A 200 3.04 -1.56 9.86
C LEU A 200 3.21 -0.66 8.62
N ALA A 201 2.46 0.44 8.52
CA ALA A 201 2.57 1.39 7.41
C ALA A 201 3.99 1.97 7.26
N ALA A 202 4.64 2.33 8.38
CA ALA A 202 6.03 2.79 8.34
C ALA A 202 7.00 1.70 7.87
N ALA A 203 6.82 0.48 8.34
CA ALA A 203 7.64 -0.66 7.93
C ALA A 203 7.41 -1.06 6.46
N GLN A 204 6.16 -1.01 5.99
CA GLN A 204 5.81 -1.17 4.58
C GLN A 204 6.50 -0.12 3.71
N THR A 205 6.49 1.16 4.13
CA THR A 205 7.17 2.24 3.41
C THR A 205 8.65 1.94 3.21
N ILE A 206 9.35 1.52 4.28
CA ILE A 206 10.78 1.20 4.19
C ILE A 206 11.02 0.06 3.20
N ALA A 207 10.34 -1.07 3.38
CA ALA A 207 10.58 -2.27 2.60
C ALA A 207 10.22 -2.10 1.12
N VAL A 208 9.09 -1.45 0.83
CA VAL A 208 8.64 -1.19 -0.55
C VAL A 208 9.61 -0.28 -1.29
N VAL A 209 10.05 0.81 -0.64
CA VAL A 209 10.98 1.75 -1.25
C VAL A 209 12.38 1.13 -1.44
N GLU A 210 12.84 0.31 -0.49
CA GLU A 210 14.09 -0.46 -0.64
C GLU A 210 13.99 -1.52 -1.74
N ALA A 211 12.81 -2.09 -1.96
CA ALA A 211 12.54 -3.00 -3.07
C ALA A 211 12.40 -2.29 -4.43
N GLY A 212 12.35 -0.95 -4.47
CA GLY A 212 12.26 -0.16 -5.69
C GLY A 212 10.85 0.30 -6.05
N GLY A 213 9.83 -0.02 -5.22
CA GLY A 213 8.45 0.43 -5.39
C GLY A 213 8.21 1.82 -4.80
N ARG A 214 7.02 2.36 -5.03
CA ARG A 214 6.54 3.63 -4.47
C ARG A 214 5.51 3.38 -3.39
N THR A 215 5.42 4.24 -2.38
CA THR A 215 4.36 4.17 -1.37
C THR A 215 3.57 5.46 -1.32
N VAL A 216 2.27 5.32 -1.09
CA VAL A 216 1.37 6.43 -0.76
C VAL A 216 0.71 6.12 0.58
N SER A 217 0.83 7.05 1.53
CA SER A 217 0.25 6.87 2.85
C SER A 217 -1.27 6.95 2.80
N LEU A 218 -1.94 5.85 3.07
CA LEU A 218 -3.39 5.79 3.28
C LEU A 218 -3.76 5.98 4.76
N GLY A 219 -2.78 5.94 5.67
CA GLY A 219 -2.98 5.85 7.13
C GLY A 219 -3.91 6.87 7.72
N SER A 220 -3.94 8.07 7.16
CA SER A 220 -4.84 9.12 7.62
C SER A 220 -5.76 9.66 6.53
N VAL A 221 -5.75 9.11 5.32
CA VAL A 221 -6.80 9.42 4.31
C VAL A 221 -8.14 9.08 4.89
N LEU A 222 -8.18 7.96 5.57
CA LEU A 222 -9.31 7.49 6.33
C LEU A 222 -9.34 8.09 7.76
N GLY A 223 -8.33 8.89 8.16
CA GLY A 223 -8.17 9.34 9.51
C GLY A 223 -9.10 10.49 9.92
N PRO A 224 -8.81 11.76 9.63
CA PRO A 224 -9.66 12.86 10.09
C PRO A 224 -10.98 12.97 9.34
N ALA A 225 -11.01 12.75 8.02
CA ALA A 225 -12.22 12.76 7.22
C ALA A 225 -13.16 11.62 7.63
N PHE A 226 -12.64 10.41 7.75
CA PHE A 226 -13.40 9.25 8.22
C PHE A 226 -13.78 9.32 9.72
N ALA A 227 -13.00 10.01 10.54
CA ALA A 227 -13.39 10.23 11.93
C ALA A 227 -14.53 11.22 12.09
N SER A 228 -14.62 12.20 11.17
CA SER A 228 -15.62 13.29 11.21
C SER A 228 -16.84 13.01 10.34
N ASP A 229 -16.70 12.30 9.23
CA ASP A 229 -17.76 12.07 8.25
C ASP A 229 -18.08 10.56 8.11
N ARG A 230 -19.31 10.21 8.49
CA ARG A 230 -19.81 8.82 8.40
C ARG A 230 -20.06 8.37 6.96
N SER A 231 -20.27 9.31 6.03
CA SER A 231 -20.51 8.99 4.62
C SER A 231 -19.33 8.33 3.93
N MET A 232 -18.14 8.44 4.54
CA MET A 232 -16.92 7.81 4.06
C MET A 232 -16.86 6.29 4.23
N PHE A 233 -17.66 5.76 5.18
CA PHE A 233 -17.77 4.32 5.42
C PHE A 233 -19.03 3.75 4.79
N SER A 234 -18.96 2.50 4.38
CA SER A 234 -20.12 1.71 4.02
C SER A 234 -20.97 1.39 5.27
N ILE A 235 -22.07 0.69 5.09
CA ILE A 235 -23.02 0.33 6.16
C ILE A 235 -22.36 -0.49 7.28
N ASP A 236 -21.27 -1.19 7.02
CA ASP A 236 -20.54 -2.00 7.99
C ASP A 236 -19.60 -1.16 8.90
N GLU A 237 -19.49 0.14 8.65
CA GLU A 237 -18.64 1.08 9.39
C GLU A 237 -17.15 0.69 9.42
N PHE A 238 -16.73 -0.17 8.48
CA PHE A 238 -15.36 -0.67 8.35
C PHE A 238 -14.76 -0.41 6.98
N HIS A 239 -15.44 -0.86 5.92
CA HIS A 239 -14.99 -0.65 4.56
C HIS A 239 -15.36 0.77 4.07
N PRO A 240 -14.58 1.35 3.16
CA PRO A 240 -14.92 2.61 2.54
C PRO A 240 -16.25 2.51 1.76
N SER A 241 -17.00 3.59 1.73
CA SER A 241 -18.11 3.79 0.80
C SER A 241 -17.59 4.24 -0.57
N ALA A 242 -18.48 4.45 -1.55
CA ALA A 242 -18.15 5.07 -2.83
C ALA A 242 -17.39 6.40 -2.66
N VAL A 243 -17.79 7.25 -1.71
CA VAL A 243 -17.11 8.52 -1.41
C VAL A 243 -15.71 8.25 -0.84
N GLY A 244 -15.58 7.28 0.06
CA GLY A 244 -14.30 6.87 0.62
C GLY A 244 -13.33 6.35 -0.44
N TYR A 245 -13.81 5.53 -1.37
CA TYR A 245 -13.00 5.03 -2.49
C TYR A 245 -12.63 6.12 -3.49
N ALA A 246 -13.52 7.07 -3.77
CA ALA A 246 -13.20 8.20 -4.62
C ALA A 246 -12.05 9.04 -4.04
N GLN A 247 -12.04 9.26 -2.73
CA GLN A 247 -10.93 9.96 -2.07
C GLN A 247 -9.63 9.14 -2.07
N ALA A 248 -9.71 7.84 -1.82
CA ALA A 248 -8.53 6.98 -1.89
C ALA A 248 -7.94 6.95 -3.31
N ALA A 249 -8.80 6.82 -4.34
CA ALA A 249 -8.40 6.86 -5.74
C ALA A 249 -7.74 8.20 -6.12
N ALA A 250 -8.31 9.33 -5.69
CA ALA A 250 -7.76 10.67 -5.95
C ALA A 250 -6.35 10.86 -5.37
N ILE A 251 -6.03 10.18 -4.26
CA ILE A 251 -4.72 10.25 -3.63
C ILE A 251 -3.72 9.27 -4.27
N LEU A 252 -4.19 8.11 -4.72
CA LEU A 252 -3.35 7.09 -5.34
C LEU A 252 -3.03 7.39 -6.81
N LEU A 253 -3.99 7.96 -7.54
CA LEU A 253 -3.90 8.23 -8.98
C LEU A 253 -2.63 8.97 -9.40
N PRO A 254 -2.21 10.08 -8.75
CA PRO A 254 -0.99 10.79 -9.16
C PRO A 254 0.25 9.90 -9.15
N SER A 255 0.38 9.03 -8.14
CA SER A 255 1.52 8.13 -8.02
C SER A 255 1.47 7.00 -9.04
N VAL A 256 0.27 6.45 -9.32
CA VAL A 256 0.07 5.41 -10.35
C VAL A 256 0.33 5.98 -11.75
N ALA A 257 -0.20 7.16 -12.05
CA ALA A 257 -0.01 7.82 -13.35
C ALA A 257 1.46 8.24 -13.58
N ASP A 258 2.14 8.74 -12.54
CA ASP A 258 3.55 9.09 -12.62
C ASP A 258 4.46 7.85 -12.77
N ALA A 259 4.07 6.73 -12.19
CA ALA A 259 4.80 5.47 -12.33
C ALA A 259 4.89 5.02 -13.79
N VAL A 260 3.84 5.24 -14.58
CA VAL A 260 3.80 4.93 -16.02
C VAL A 260 4.10 6.14 -16.92
N GLY A 261 4.53 7.26 -16.32
CA GLY A 261 5.01 8.45 -17.06
C GLY A 261 3.93 9.29 -17.72
N VAL A 262 2.63 9.15 -17.30
CA VAL A 262 1.51 9.90 -17.91
C VAL A 262 1.01 11.05 -17.04
N TRP A 263 1.58 11.28 -15.84
CA TRP A 263 1.18 12.42 -15.03
C TRP A 263 1.76 13.72 -15.61
N PRO A 264 0.94 14.76 -15.82
CA PRO A 264 1.41 16.02 -16.38
C PRO A 264 2.47 16.68 -15.50
N ALA A 265 3.61 17.07 -16.07
CA ALA A 265 4.73 17.66 -15.34
C ALA A 265 4.37 18.99 -14.63
N THR A 266 3.36 19.71 -15.14
CA THR A 266 2.87 20.99 -14.60
C THR A 266 1.70 20.84 -13.62
N ALA A 267 1.13 19.64 -13.50
CA ALA A 267 -0.01 19.42 -12.62
C ALA A 267 0.44 19.25 -11.15
N ASP A 268 -0.31 19.86 -10.24
CA ASP A 268 -0.16 19.58 -8.81
C ASP A 268 -0.56 18.12 -8.56
N ARG A 269 0.36 17.34 -8.00
CA ARG A 269 0.13 15.91 -7.73
C ARG A 269 -0.80 15.67 -6.53
N GLY A 270 -1.09 16.72 -5.76
CA GLY A 270 -1.86 16.58 -4.51
C GLY A 270 -1.17 15.72 -3.45
N VAL A 271 -0.16 14.93 -3.85
CA VAL A 271 0.70 14.18 -2.94
C VAL A 271 1.84 15.05 -2.45
N ARG A 272 2.24 14.84 -1.20
CA ARG A 272 3.31 15.63 -0.56
C ARG A 272 4.61 14.86 -0.62
N PRO A 273 5.50 15.13 -1.58
CA PRO A 273 6.80 14.49 -1.61
C PRO A 273 7.59 14.86 -0.35
N ILE A 274 8.40 13.95 0.14
CA ILE A 274 9.38 14.26 1.17
C ILE A 274 10.44 15.13 0.52
N ARG A 275 10.49 16.41 0.88
CA ARG A 275 11.47 17.34 0.31
C ARG A 275 12.90 16.89 0.63
N ARG A 276 13.75 16.81 -0.38
CA ARG A 276 15.17 16.43 -0.32
C ARG A 276 16.02 17.27 0.63
N GLY A 277 15.56 18.43 1.08
CA GLY A 277 16.35 19.40 1.88
C GLY A 277 16.67 19.00 3.31
N THR A 278 16.11 17.91 3.82
CA THR A 278 16.44 17.36 5.13
C THR A 278 16.63 15.86 4.98
N VAL A 279 17.86 15.44 4.69
CA VAL A 279 18.26 14.04 4.71
C VAL A 279 17.94 13.48 6.09
N ARG A 280 16.82 12.76 6.18
CA ARG A 280 16.45 12.04 7.38
C ARG A 280 16.72 10.56 7.15
N PRO A 281 17.10 9.83 8.19
CA PRO A 281 17.13 8.39 8.10
C PRO A 281 15.79 7.88 7.56
N MET A 282 15.80 6.88 6.67
CA MET A 282 14.60 6.31 6.04
C MET A 282 13.50 6.00 7.07
N ALA A 283 13.89 5.49 8.24
CA ALA A 283 12.95 5.20 9.33
C ALA A 283 12.16 6.43 9.79
N GLU A 284 12.80 7.61 9.90
CA GLU A 284 12.10 8.84 10.26
C GLU A 284 11.17 9.32 9.13
N ALA A 285 11.60 9.18 7.88
CA ALA A 285 10.80 9.52 6.73
C ALA A 285 9.54 8.64 6.67
N ALA A 286 9.69 7.33 6.87
CA ALA A 286 8.60 6.35 6.88
C ALA A 286 7.60 6.60 8.03
N VAL A 287 8.08 6.86 9.24
CA VAL A 287 7.21 7.22 10.39
C VAL A 287 6.43 8.51 10.12
N ARG A 288 7.08 9.49 9.50
CA ARG A 288 6.43 10.76 9.15
C ARG A 288 5.39 10.56 8.06
N ALA A 289 5.68 9.76 7.01
CA ALA A 289 4.74 9.40 5.97
C ALA A 289 3.51 8.68 6.54
N ALA A 290 3.70 7.69 7.40
CA ALA A 290 2.62 6.95 8.05
C ALA A 290 1.68 7.83 8.90
N ASN A 291 2.16 8.99 9.35
CA ASN A 291 1.37 9.95 10.13
C ASN A 291 0.74 11.08 9.30
N ARG A 292 1.01 11.15 8.00
CA ARG A 292 0.51 12.22 7.11
C ARG A 292 -0.04 11.62 5.83
N THR A 293 -1.34 11.70 5.68
CA THR A 293 -2.07 11.25 4.49
C THR A 293 -1.55 11.87 3.21
N GLY A 294 -1.56 11.08 2.13
CA GLY A 294 -1.11 11.52 0.82
C GLY A 294 0.38 11.82 0.76
N THR A 295 1.16 11.37 1.74
CA THR A 295 2.62 11.43 1.65
C THR A 295 3.11 10.32 0.75
N GLU A 296 3.76 10.69 -0.35
CA GLU A 296 4.45 9.77 -1.25
C GLU A 296 5.92 9.63 -0.84
N VAL A 297 6.42 8.41 -0.88
CA VAL A 297 7.84 8.09 -0.72
C VAL A 297 8.28 7.23 -1.89
N GLN A 298 9.32 7.68 -2.58
CA GLN A 298 9.88 7.02 -3.75
C GLN A 298 11.28 6.49 -3.46
N PRO A 299 11.81 5.57 -4.26
CA PRO A 299 13.17 5.05 -4.12
C PRO A 299 14.26 6.14 -4.14
N THR A 300 14.00 7.24 -4.85
CA THR A 300 14.89 8.40 -4.90
C THR A 300 14.97 9.17 -3.58
N ASP A 301 13.97 9.05 -2.72
CA ASP A 301 13.89 9.74 -1.42
C ASP A 301 14.62 8.96 -0.31
N ALA A 302 14.82 7.66 -0.54
CA ALA A 302 15.31 6.71 0.48
C ALA A 302 16.77 6.94 0.90
N ARG A 303 17.60 7.50 0.06
CA ARG A 303 19.06 7.49 0.26
C ARG A 303 19.71 8.85 0.47
N GLY A 304 18.97 9.95 0.44
CA GLY A 304 19.48 11.29 0.74
C GLY A 304 20.70 11.75 -0.07
N THR A 305 21.08 11.01 -1.10
CA THR A 305 22.18 11.32 -2.02
C THR A 305 21.62 11.27 -3.43
N ASP A 306 22.23 12.02 -4.36
CA ASP A 306 21.91 12.04 -5.79
C ASP A 306 22.06 10.68 -6.51
N ALA A 307 22.39 9.64 -5.77
CA ALA A 307 22.44 8.28 -6.25
C ALA A 307 21.08 7.61 -5.99
N GLY A 308 20.21 7.60 -6.99
CA GLY A 308 19.06 6.70 -7.04
C GLY A 308 19.46 5.24 -6.75
N PRO A 309 18.50 4.31 -6.61
CA PRO A 309 18.77 2.93 -6.24
C PRO A 309 19.90 2.36 -7.10
N ARG A 310 20.96 1.90 -6.44
CA ARG A 310 22.14 1.35 -7.12
C ARG A 310 21.91 -0.12 -7.43
N GLY A 311 21.17 -0.39 -8.51
CA GLY A 311 21.08 -1.72 -9.07
C GLY A 311 21.29 -1.63 -10.58
N PRO A 312 21.91 -2.64 -11.25
CA PRO A 312 22.21 -2.59 -12.69
C PRO A 312 20.94 -2.42 -13.54
N TRP A 313 19.79 -2.83 -13.09
CA TRP A 313 18.52 -2.73 -13.80
C TRP A 313 17.78 -1.39 -13.60
N VAL A 314 18.11 -0.60 -12.59
CA VAL A 314 17.64 0.80 -12.47
C VAL A 314 18.25 1.69 -13.55
N LEU A 315 19.47 1.40 -13.96
CA LEU A 315 20.11 2.07 -15.09
C LEU A 315 19.43 1.72 -16.41
N LEU A 316 18.89 0.51 -16.55
CA LEU A 316 18.11 0.10 -17.74
C LEU A 316 16.73 0.79 -17.79
N ARG A 317 16.10 1.06 -16.63
CA ARG A 317 14.83 1.82 -16.55
C ARG A 317 14.99 3.31 -16.82
N ARG A 318 16.19 3.89 -16.65
CA ARG A 318 16.49 5.28 -17.00
C ARG A 318 16.64 5.52 -18.50
N ARG A 319 16.62 4.50 -19.34
CA ARG A 319 16.39 4.70 -20.77
C ARG A 319 14.92 5.09 -20.95
N LYS A 320 14.65 6.38 -20.78
CA LYS A 320 13.46 6.99 -21.36
C LYS A 320 13.43 6.62 -22.86
N PRO A 321 12.24 6.35 -23.43
CA PRO A 321 12.10 6.24 -24.89
C PRO A 321 12.39 7.55 -25.64
N THR A 322 12.94 8.56 -24.98
CA THR A 322 13.23 9.91 -25.51
C THR A 322 14.59 10.03 -26.16
N ASP A 323 15.41 8.98 -26.22
CA ASP A 323 16.56 8.95 -27.10
C ASP A 323 16.21 8.24 -28.42
N LEU A 324 15.07 8.60 -29.01
CA LEU A 324 14.91 8.49 -30.45
C LEU A 324 15.90 9.52 -31.06
N PRO A 325 16.79 9.08 -32.00
CA PRO A 325 17.67 10.01 -32.67
C PRO A 325 16.84 11.15 -33.27
N THR A 326 17.32 12.35 -33.12
CA THR A 326 16.68 13.51 -33.75
C THR A 326 16.59 13.30 -35.26
N PRO A 327 15.66 13.92 -35.97
CA PRO A 327 15.58 13.81 -37.45
C PRO A 327 16.93 14.07 -38.13
N GLU A 328 17.72 15.01 -37.63
CA GLU A 328 19.09 15.32 -38.11
C GLU A 328 20.05 14.12 -37.93
N GLN A 329 19.98 13.42 -36.80
CA GLN A 329 20.83 12.24 -36.55
C GLN A 329 20.38 11.02 -37.39
N MET A 330 19.11 10.96 -37.78
CA MET A 330 18.61 9.93 -38.68
C MET A 330 19.04 10.20 -40.15
N GLU A 331 19.09 11.47 -40.58
CA GLU A 331 19.60 11.88 -41.90
C GLU A 331 21.09 11.61 -42.01
N GLU A 332 21.88 11.96 -41.01
CA GLU A 332 23.33 11.73 -40.98
C GLU A 332 23.67 10.23 -40.99
N SER A 333 22.85 9.39 -40.33
CA SER A 333 22.99 7.93 -40.35
C SER A 333 22.58 7.33 -41.69
N ALA A 334 21.63 7.92 -42.40
CA ALA A 334 21.19 7.47 -43.71
C ALA A 334 22.23 7.85 -44.82
N GLU A 335 22.84 9.04 -44.75
CA GLU A 335 23.91 9.46 -45.65
C GLU A 335 25.18 8.64 -45.47
N ALA A 336 25.56 8.32 -44.21
CA ALA A 336 26.71 7.46 -43.93
C ALA A 336 26.54 6.02 -44.45
N SER A 337 25.30 5.51 -44.55
CA SER A 337 25.00 4.19 -45.09
C SER A 337 24.90 4.13 -46.62
N ALA A 338 24.83 5.28 -47.30
CA ALA A 338 24.72 5.38 -48.75
C ALA A 338 26.08 5.52 -49.47
N VAL A 339 27.16 5.66 -48.72
CA VAL A 339 28.55 5.90 -49.25
C VAL A 339 29.49 4.71 -48.97
N GLY A 340 28.94 3.58 -48.42
CA GLY A 340 29.73 2.38 -48.11
C GLY A 340 29.50 1.21 -49.08
#